data_50463f1732c0df0c664540433e00b794
#
_entry.id   50463f1732c0df0c664540433e00b794
#
_cell.length_a   1.000
_cell.length_b   1.000
_cell.length_c   1.000
_cell.angle_alpha   90.00
_cell.angle_beta   90.00
_cell.angle_gamma   90.00
#
_symmetry.space_group_name_H-M   'P 1'
#
loop_
_entity.id
_entity.type
_entity.pdbx_description
1 polymer ?
#
loop_
_entity_poly.entity_id
_entity_poly.type
_entity_poly.pdbx_seq_one_letter_code
_entity_poly.pdbx_strand_id
1 'polypeptide(L)'
;MFPHTKYCVPFSACMTCPVRGVKISLSLFAIPDEEARKNTVSVDIPWLFGLMGTRSLSEEIKGINPLVEENEARIINGQRAVSLLEALRKDKENRTLIQQFNEVKGDLGYGLLLKKYVNDVTQATPQQIREAALSTVPAVTPMYWMFRLMVGCGLAAILIFGLAAYYSIKGTIAQKTKTLWMCLLALPLPWIACEAGWFVAEYGRQPWTIYEILPVDLSVSSLSTGDLIGSLAGFAILYTALLI
;
A
#
# COMPACT_ATOMS: atom_id res chain seq x y z
N MET A 1 -7.37 -14.47 6.80
CA MET A 1 -8.11 -14.32 5.54
C MET A 1 -8.22 -12.82 5.30
N PHE A 2 -7.40 -12.25 4.40
CA PHE A 2 -7.30 -10.80 4.23
C PHE A 2 -8.38 -10.32 3.26
N PRO A 3 -9.32 -9.45 3.67
CA PRO A 3 -10.38 -8.93 2.79
C PRO A 3 -9.88 -7.82 1.84
N HIS A 4 -8.58 -7.81 1.49
CA HIS A 4 -7.89 -6.62 0.97
C HIS A 4 -7.70 -6.58 -0.54
N THR A 5 -8.36 -7.43 -1.31
CA THR A 5 -8.27 -7.43 -2.77
C THR A 5 -8.94 -6.23 -3.45
N LYS A 6 -9.68 -5.41 -2.71
CA LYS A 6 -10.39 -4.24 -3.27
C LYS A 6 -9.48 -3.06 -3.62
N TYR A 7 -8.24 -3.02 -3.13
CA TYR A 7 -7.36 -1.83 -3.20
C TYR A 7 -6.09 -2.04 -4.03
N CYS A 8 -6.06 -3.01 -4.93
CA CYS A 8 -4.92 -3.21 -5.83
C CYS A 8 -4.83 -2.20 -6.98
N VAL A 9 -5.47 -1.05 -6.87
CA VAL A 9 -5.57 -0.03 -7.92
C VAL A 9 -4.23 0.63 -8.31
N PRO A 10 -3.24 0.79 -7.42
CA PRO A 10 -1.97 1.42 -7.82
C PRO A 10 -1.15 0.61 -8.82
N PHE A 11 -1.44 -0.67 -8.97
CA PHE A 11 -0.65 -1.57 -9.83
C PHE A 11 -1.16 -1.65 -11.26
N SER A 12 -2.43 -1.35 -11.50
CA SER A 12 -2.96 -1.22 -12.85
C SER A 12 -3.26 0.25 -13.11
N ALA A 13 -2.68 0.75 -14.17
CA ALA A 13 -2.72 2.14 -14.53
C ALA A 13 -4.09 2.64 -15.04
N CYS A 14 -5.20 2.06 -14.62
CA CYS A 14 -6.52 2.55 -14.96
C CYS A 14 -7.08 3.44 -13.85
N MET A 15 -6.63 4.69 -13.81
CA MET A 15 -7.08 5.68 -12.84
C MET A 15 -8.52 6.16 -13.06
N THR A 16 -9.08 6.03 -14.26
CA THR A 16 -10.29 6.75 -14.66
C THR A 16 -11.48 5.90 -15.07
N CYS A 17 -11.34 4.57 -15.24
CA CYS A 17 -12.45 3.77 -15.70
C CYS A 17 -13.25 3.15 -14.56
N PRO A 18 -14.58 3.36 -14.52
CA PRO A 18 -15.47 2.39 -13.95
C PRO A 18 -15.51 1.22 -14.97
N VAL A 19 -14.55 0.32 -14.89
CA VAL A 19 -14.56 -0.85 -15.78
C VAL A 19 -15.56 -1.84 -15.20
N ARG A 20 -16.78 -1.74 -15.67
CA ARG A 20 -17.73 -2.85 -15.57
C ARG A 20 -17.18 -4.01 -16.41
N GLY A 21 -16.79 -5.06 -15.74
CA GLY A 21 -16.63 -6.38 -16.31
C GLY A 21 -15.34 -6.63 -17.10
N VAL A 22 -14.57 -7.60 -16.64
CA VAL A 22 -13.83 -8.60 -17.45
C VAL A 22 -12.43 -8.26 -17.97
N LYS A 23 -11.96 -7.01 -18.10
CA LYS A 23 -10.67 -6.78 -18.77
C LYS A 23 -9.78 -5.79 -18.03
N ILE A 24 -9.38 -6.11 -16.79
CA ILE A 24 -8.36 -5.30 -16.17
C ILE A 24 -7.01 -5.78 -16.66
N SER A 25 -6.38 -4.94 -17.47
CA SER A 25 -5.07 -5.18 -18.03
C SER A 25 -3.97 -4.89 -17.02
N LEU A 26 -2.93 -5.70 -17.01
CA LEU A 26 -1.68 -5.37 -16.35
C LEU A 26 -0.84 -4.53 -17.31
N SER A 27 -0.56 -3.29 -16.94
CA SER A 27 0.36 -2.45 -17.68
C SER A 27 1.79 -2.92 -17.40
N LEU A 28 2.44 -3.54 -18.39
CA LEU A 28 3.86 -3.91 -18.29
C LEU A 28 4.75 -2.68 -18.19
N PHE A 29 4.46 -1.69 -19.02
CA PHE A 29 5.12 -0.40 -19.01
C PHE A 29 4.06 0.69 -19.12
N ALA A 30 4.11 1.69 -18.26
CA ALA A 30 3.30 2.89 -18.38
C ALA A 30 4.02 4.07 -17.73
N ILE A 31 3.74 5.25 -18.21
CA ILE A 31 4.16 6.50 -17.59
C ILE A 31 2.90 7.10 -16.97
N PRO A 32 2.71 6.98 -15.65
CA PRO A 32 1.55 7.54 -14.97
C PRO A 32 1.66 9.06 -14.92
N ASP A 33 0.57 9.74 -15.27
CA ASP A 33 0.37 11.16 -15.08
C ASP A 33 -0.65 11.34 -13.95
N GLU A 34 -0.19 11.78 -12.79
CA GLU A 34 -1.02 11.94 -11.60
C GLU A 34 -2.00 13.12 -11.73
N GLU A 35 -1.62 14.19 -12.44
CA GLU A 35 -2.49 15.36 -12.64
C GLU A 35 -3.63 15.02 -13.60
N ALA A 36 -3.31 14.41 -14.73
CA ALA A 36 -4.31 14.01 -15.73
C ALA A 36 -5.06 12.74 -15.32
N ARG A 37 -4.62 12.03 -14.25
CA ARG A 37 -5.14 10.72 -13.81
C ARG A 37 -5.27 9.71 -14.94
N LYS A 38 -4.28 9.73 -15.86
CA LYS A 38 -4.20 8.86 -17.04
C LYS A 38 -2.77 8.40 -17.26
N ASN A 39 -2.61 7.32 -18.02
CA ASN A 39 -1.30 6.95 -18.53
C ASN A 39 -1.03 7.69 -19.84
N THR A 40 0.13 8.28 -19.97
CA THR A 40 0.57 8.92 -21.22
C THR A 40 0.85 7.87 -22.28
N VAL A 41 1.51 6.77 -21.88
CA VAL A 41 1.81 5.62 -22.74
C VAL A 41 1.61 4.36 -21.90
N SER A 42 0.96 3.33 -22.43
CA SER A 42 0.85 2.03 -21.76
C SER A 42 0.98 0.87 -22.74
N VAL A 43 1.63 -0.18 -22.29
CA VAL A 43 1.66 -1.50 -22.94
C VAL A 43 0.98 -2.46 -22.00
N ASP A 44 -0.23 -2.89 -22.36
CA ASP A 44 -1.13 -3.59 -21.46
C ASP A 44 -1.29 -5.06 -21.86
N ILE A 45 -1.23 -5.98 -20.90
CA ILE A 45 -1.61 -7.38 -21.05
C ILE A 45 -3.03 -7.54 -20.49
N PRO A 46 -4.04 -7.84 -21.31
CA PRO A 46 -5.40 -8.03 -20.83
C PRO A 46 -5.50 -9.25 -19.91
N TRP A 47 -6.41 -9.19 -18.94
CA TRP A 47 -6.79 -10.23 -17.95
C TRP A 47 -5.75 -10.60 -16.88
N LEU A 48 -4.47 -10.34 -17.10
CA LEU A 48 -3.42 -10.81 -16.20
C LEU A 48 -3.55 -10.20 -14.81
N PHE A 49 -3.94 -8.93 -14.72
CA PHE A 49 -4.12 -8.25 -13.44
C PHE A 49 -5.33 -8.78 -12.65
N GLY A 50 -6.45 -9.03 -13.30
CA GLY A 50 -7.62 -9.65 -12.67
C GLY A 50 -7.29 -11.03 -12.09
N LEU A 51 -6.58 -11.86 -12.84
CA LEU A 51 -6.15 -13.18 -12.37
C LEU A 51 -5.19 -13.11 -11.17
N MET A 52 -4.23 -12.17 -11.18
CA MET A 52 -3.25 -12.03 -10.10
C MET A 52 -3.84 -11.34 -8.86
N GLY A 53 -4.69 -10.33 -9.03
CA GLY A 53 -5.20 -9.51 -7.95
C GLY A 53 -6.41 -10.10 -7.24
N THR A 54 -7.41 -10.55 -7.99
CA THR A 54 -8.68 -11.05 -7.43
C THR A 54 -8.78 -12.57 -7.44
N ARG A 55 -7.85 -13.28 -8.13
CA ARG A 55 -7.96 -14.73 -8.40
C ARG A 55 -9.27 -15.11 -9.08
N SER A 56 -9.92 -14.14 -9.71
CA SER A 56 -11.19 -14.25 -10.41
C SER A 56 -11.11 -13.55 -11.76
N LEU A 57 -11.79 -14.08 -12.76
CA LEU A 57 -11.89 -13.48 -14.09
C LEU A 57 -13.10 -12.53 -14.21
N SER A 58 -13.99 -12.53 -13.21
CA SER A 58 -15.28 -11.84 -13.25
C SER A 58 -15.46 -10.75 -12.19
N GLU A 59 -14.52 -10.65 -11.23
CA GLU A 59 -14.64 -9.69 -10.14
C GLU A 59 -14.28 -8.28 -10.60
N GLU A 60 -15.12 -7.31 -10.24
CA GLU A 60 -14.93 -5.90 -10.61
C GLU A 60 -13.97 -5.22 -9.65
N ILE A 61 -12.93 -4.56 -10.19
CA ILE A 61 -12.02 -3.73 -9.41
C ILE A 61 -12.42 -2.27 -9.62
N LYS A 62 -12.72 -1.58 -8.52
CA LYS A 62 -13.11 -0.16 -8.55
C LYS A 62 -11.89 0.71 -8.89
N GLY A 63 -12.09 1.71 -9.73
CA GLY A 63 -11.09 2.76 -9.98
C GLY A 63 -10.90 3.71 -8.79
N ILE A 64 -9.93 4.61 -8.88
CA ILE A 64 -9.60 5.56 -7.79
C ILE A 64 -10.78 6.49 -7.49
N ASN A 65 -11.44 7.06 -8.51
CA ASN A 65 -12.54 8.02 -8.29
C ASN A 65 -13.73 7.40 -7.53
N PRO A 66 -14.28 6.24 -7.91
CA PRO A 66 -15.31 5.57 -7.13
C PRO A 66 -14.88 5.20 -5.70
N LEU A 67 -13.58 4.89 -5.50
CA LEU A 67 -13.04 4.63 -4.16
C LEU A 67 -12.98 5.90 -3.30
N VAL A 68 -12.61 7.03 -3.88
CA VAL A 68 -12.60 8.32 -3.16
C VAL A 68 -14.02 8.69 -2.73
N GLU A 69 -15.02 8.55 -3.60
CA GLU A 69 -16.43 8.80 -3.27
C GLU A 69 -16.93 7.86 -2.16
N GLU A 70 -16.58 6.57 -2.21
CA GLU A 70 -16.90 5.62 -1.14
C GLU A 70 -16.22 6.01 0.17
N ASN A 71 -14.96 6.45 0.12
CA ASN A 71 -14.22 6.89 1.30
C ASN A 71 -14.77 8.22 1.87
N GLU A 72 -15.24 9.15 1.04
CA GLU A 72 -15.96 10.34 1.50
C GLU A 72 -17.20 9.96 2.33
N ALA A 73 -18.01 9.02 1.83
CA ALA A 73 -19.18 8.52 2.56
C ALA A 73 -18.78 7.83 3.89
N ARG A 74 -17.70 7.03 3.87
CA ARG A 74 -17.17 6.38 5.07
C ARG A 74 -16.62 7.39 6.09
N ILE A 75 -16.01 8.48 5.64
CA ILE A 75 -15.54 9.56 6.52
C ILE A 75 -16.72 10.25 7.20
N ILE A 76 -17.83 10.50 6.50
CA ILE A 76 -19.05 11.09 7.06
C ILE A 76 -19.65 10.14 8.13
N ASN A 77 -19.73 8.84 7.86
CA ASN A 77 -20.13 7.85 8.86
C ASN A 77 -19.16 7.83 10.05
N GLY A 78 -17.87 7.98 9.78
CA GLY A 78 -16.83 8.05 10.79
C GLY A 78 -16.94 9.27 11.70
N GLN A 79 -17.34 10.44 11.18
CA GLN A 79 -17.67 11.62 12.01
C GLN A 79 -18.76 11.28 13.03
N ARG A 80 -19.82 10.61 12.57
CA ARG A 80 -20.90 10.15 13.44
C ARG A 80 -20.38 9.13 14.48
N ALA A 81 -19.49 8.22 14.08
CA ALA A 81 -18.90 7.24 14.99
C ALA A 81 -18.07 7.91 16.09
N VAL A 82 -17.28 8.94 15.76
CA VAL A 82 -16.47 9.71 16.73
C VAL A 82 -17.39 10.45 17.71
N SER A 83 -18.43 11.13 17.24
CA SER A 83 -19.38 11.84 18.12
C SER A 83 -20.12 10.89 19.07
N LEU A 84 -20.53 9.71 18.59
CA LEU A 84 -21.16 8.67 19.42
C LEU A 84 -20.18 8.10 20.45
N LEU A 85 -18.91 7.92 20.08
CA LEU A 85 -17.85 7.47 20.99
C LEU A 85 -17.62 8.49 22.12
N GLU A 86 -17.64 9.77 21.83
CA GLU A 86 -17.52 10.84 22.82
C GLU A 86 -18.73 10.89 23.75
N ALA A 87 -19.94 10.68 23.22
CA ALA A 87 -21.16 10.55 24.02
C ALA A 87 -21.10 9.32 24.93
N LEU A 88 -20.67 8.17 24.41
CA LEU A 88 -20.49 6.94 25.19
C LEU A 88 -19.43 7.04 26.29
N ARG A 89 -18.41 7.88 26.13
CA ARG A 89 -17.42 8.14 27.19
C ARG A 89 -18.06 8.84 28.40
N LYS A 90 -19.11 9.65 28.16
CA LYS A 90 -19.85 10.36 29.20
C LYS A 90 -20.95 9.47 29.86
N ASP A 91 -21.61 8.63 29.05
CA ASP A 91 -22.68 7.70 29.49
C ASP A 91 -22.41 6.31 28.90
N LYS A 92 -21.68 5.48 29.67
CA LYS A 92 -21.22 4.14 29.22
C LYS A 92 -22.33 3.08 29.24
N GLU A 93 -23.43 3.28 29.95
CA GLU A 93 -24.48 2.28 30.13
C GLU A 93 -25.66 2.46 29.16
N ASN A 94 -25.66 3.48 28.36
CA ASN A 94 -26.74 3.78 27.42
C ASN A 94 -26.79 2.79 26.26
N ARG A 95 -27.71 1.84 26.35
CA ARG A 95 -27.89 0.76 25.37
C ARG A 95 -28.20 1.27 23.96
N THR A 96 -28.92 2.38 23.83
CA THR A 96 -29.25 2.96 22.52
C THR A 96 -28.02 3.55 21.83
N LEU A 97 -27.18 4.24 22.59
CA LEU A 97 -25.90 4.76 22.06
C LEU A 97 -24.95 3.62 21.65
N ILE A 98 -24.91 2.54 22.43
CA ILE A 98 -24.10 1.35 22.11
C ILE A 98 -24.58 0.72 20.81
N GLN A 99 -25.88 0.59 20.58
CA GLN A 99 -26.43 0.04 19.34
C GLN A 99 -26.07 0.92 18.15
N GLN A 100 -26.33 2.23 18.25
CA GLN A 100 -25.98 3.18 17.17
C GLN A 100 -24.48 3.19 16.86
N PHE A 101 -23.63 3.13 17.88
CA PHE A 101 -22.19 3.05 17.68
C PHE A 101 -21.78 1.74 16.98
N ASN A 102 -22.40 0.61 17.34
CA ASN A 102 -22.09 -0.67 16.72
C ASN A 102 -22.40 -0.72 15.22
N GLU A 103 -23.35 0.07 14.74
CA GLU A 103 -23.68 0.20 13.30
C GLU A 103 -22.58 0.92 12.53
N VAL A 104 -21.94 1.92 13.14
CA VAL A 104 -20.96 2.80 12.45
C VAL A 104 -19.50 2.60 12.90
N LYS A 105 -19.25 1.74 13.89
CA LYS A 105 -17.90 1.50 14.45
C LYS A 105 -16.87 1.10 13.42
N GLY A 106 -17.29 0.43 12.33
CA GLY A 106 -16.40 0.01 11.25
C GLY A 106 -15.75 1.19 10.51
N ASP A 107 -16.38 2.36 10.54
CA ASP A 107 -15.90 3.55 9.88
C ASP A 107 -15.21 4.56 10.84
N LEU A 108 -15.02 4.17 12.11
CA LEU A 108 -14.40 5.04 13.13
C LEU A 108 -13.02 5.54 12.70
N GLY A 109 -12.18 4.68 12.14
CA GLY A 109 -10.86 5.04 11.66
C GLY A 109 -10.90 6.12 10.58
N TYR A 110 -11.89 6.07 9.68
CA TYR A 110 -12.08 7.10 8.65
C TYR A 110 -12.44 8.45 9.26
N GLY A 111 -13.26 8.47 10.31
CA GLY A 111 -13.52 9.70 11.08
C GLY A 111 -12.27 10.25 11.76
N LEU A 112 -11.37 9.38 12.23
CA LEU A 112 -10.12 9.78 12.85
C LEU A 112 -9.12 10.44 11.87
N LEU A 113 -9.19 10.17 10.57
CA LEU A 113 -8.38 10.86 9.54
C LEU A 113 -8.61 12.37 9.54
N LEU A 114 -9.80 12.83 9.89
CA LEU A 114 -10.12 14.25 9.94
C LEU A 114 -9.36 14.99 11.05
N LYS A 115 -8.88 14.32 12.08
CA LYS A 115 -8.08 14.95 13.17
C LYS A 115 -6.78 15.58 12.69
N LYS A 116 -6.30 15.19 11.51
CA LYS A 116 -5.17 15.86 10.86
C LYS A 116 -5.51 17.27 10.38
N TYR A 117 -6.75 17.51 9.99
CA TYR A 117 -7.21 18.75 9.37
C TYR A 117 -8.00 19.63 10.33
N VAL A 118 -8.69 19.03 11.32
CA VAL A 118 -9.58 19.75 12.24
C VAL A 118 -9.47 19.13 13.64
N ASN A 119 -9.45 19.99 14.66
CA ASN A 119 -9.45 19.53 16.06
C ASN A 119 -10.79 18.88 16.42
N ASP A 120 -11.91 19.47 15.98
CA ASP A 120 -13.26 18.93 16.17
C ASP A 120 -13.76 18.30 14.87
N VAL A 121 -13.77 16.98 14.86
CA VAL A 121 -14.15 16.18 13.68
C VAL A 121 -15.56 16.48 13.19
N THR A 122 -16.46 16.93 14.08
CA THR A 122 -17.87 17.21 13.75
C THR A 122 -18.03 18.48 12.89
N GLN A 123 -17.06 19.39 12.93
CA GLN A 123 -17.10 20.67 12.23
C GLN A 123 -16.33 20.66 10.90
N ALA A 124 -15.92 19.50 10.41
CA ALA A 124 -15.17 19.41 9.16
C ALA A 124 -15.99 19.89 7.96
N THR A 125 -15.34 20.69 7.13
CA THR A 125 -15.93 21.20 5.88
C THR A 125 -15.93 20.11 4.79
N PRO A 126 -16.83 20.17 3.79
CA PRO A 126 -16.83 19.24 2.68
C PRO A 126 -15.48 19.15 1.94
N GLN A 127 -14.73 20.25 1.88
CA GLN A 127 -13.42 20.28 1.28
C GLN A 127 -12.41 19.45 2.08
N GLN A 128 -12.41 19.56 3.41
CA GLN A 128 -11.54 18.78 4.29
C GLN A 128 -11.88 17.30 4.27
N ILE A 129 -13.16 16.94 4.16
CA ILE A 129 -13.60 15.55 3.97
C ILE A 129 -13.03 15.00 2.66
N ARG A 130 -13.11 15.78 1.57
CA ARG A 130 -12.56 15.38 0.29
C ARG A 130 -11.02 15.24 0.31
N GLU A 131 -10.31 16.16 0.96
CA GLU A 131 -8.86 16.08 1.14
C GLU A 131 -8.47 14.85 1.97
N ALA A 132 -9.20 14.56 3.05
CA ALA A 132 -9.01 13.35 3.83
C ALA A 132 -9.27 12.07 3.01
N ALA A 133 -10.31 12.05 2.18
CA ALA A 133 -10.59 10.93 1.27
C ALA A 133 -9.49 10.76 0.22
N LEU A 134 -8.98 11.84 -0.35
CA LEU A 134 -7.85 11.79 -1.30
C LEU A 134 -6.57 11.29 -0.64
N SER A 135 -6.33 11.63 0.62
CA SER A 135 -5.14 11.16 1.36
C SER A 135 -5.11 9.64 1.58
N THR A 136 -6.26 8.95 1.44
CA THR A 136 -6.32 7.49 1.51
C THR A 136 -5.77 6.80 0.26
N VAL A 137 -5.57 7.55 -0.83
CA VAL A 137 -4.98 7.04 -2.06
C VAL A 137 -3.48 7.27 -2.02
N PRO A 138 -2.64 6.21 -1.97
CA PRO A 138 -1.20 6.38 -2.00
C PRO A 138 -0.73 6.96 -3.34
N ALA A 139 0.41 7.67 -3.35
CA ALA A 139 0.99 8.18 -4.59
C ALA A 139 1.29 7.03 -5.55
N VAL A 140 0.74 7.12 -6.75
CA VAL A 140 0.72 6.02 -7.74
C VAL A 140 2.09 5.83 -8.37
N THR A 141 2.78 6.90 -8.72
CA THR A 141 4.06 6.87 -9.44
C THR A 141 5.14 6.10 -8.70
N PRO A 142 5.48 6.38 -7.42
CA PRO A 142 6.51 5.62 -6.72
C PRO A 142 6.11 4.16 -6.50
N MET A 143 4.84 3.88 -6.21
CA MET A 143 4.32 2.53 -6.07
C MET A 143 4.49 1.72 -7.35
N TYR A 144 4.15 2.34 -8.48
CA TYR A 144 4.26 1.76 -9.80
C TYR A 144 5.68 1.31 -10.13
N TRP A 145 6.67 2.20 -9.93
CA TRP A 145 8.05 1.91 -10.27
C TRP A 145 8.72 0.93 -9.30
N MET A 146 8.44 1.04 -7.99
CA MET A 146 9.00 0.11 -7.00
C MET A 146 8.48 -1.30 -7.18
N PHE A 147 7.21 -1.47 -7.50
CA PHE A 147 6.67 -2.80 -7.84
C PHE A 147 7.36 -3.41 -9.06
N ARG A 148 7.61 -2.62 -10.10
CA ARG A 148 8.32 -3.12 -11.31
C ARG A 148 9.77 -3.43 -11.04
N LEU A 149 10.43 -2.62 -10.24
CA LEU A 149 11.80 -2.89 -9.80
C LEU A 149 11.85 -4.25 -9.06
N MET A 150 10.94 -4.47 -8.12
CA MET A 150 10.83 -5.73 -7.39
C MET A 150 10.65 -6.92 -8.32
N VAL A 151 9.66 -6.86 -9.21
CA VAL A 151 9.38 -7.94 -10.17
C VAL A 151 10.53 -8.13 -11.15
N GLY A 152 11.11 -7.04 -11.66
CA GLY A 152 12.24 -7.06 -12.59
C GLY A 152 13.47 -7.72 -11.98
N CYS A 153 13.83 -7.37 -10.74
CA CYS A 153 14.91 -8.01 -10.01
C CYS A 153 14.65 -9.51 -9.77
N GLY A 154 13.41 -9.88 -9.43
CA GLY A 154 13.03 -11.27 -9.26
C GLY A 154 13.16 -12.09 -10.54
N LEU A 155 12.63 -11.58 -11.65
CA LEU A 155 12.75 -12.24 -12.96
C LEU A 155 14.19 -12.36 -13.42
N ALA A 156 15.00 -11.29 -13.26
CA ALA A 156 16.42 -11.32 -13.58
C ALA A 156 17.18 -12.38 -12.76
N ALA A 157 16.90 -12.47 -11.46
CA ALA A 157 17.48 -13.50 -10.61
C ALA A 157 17.11 -14.91 -11.07
N ILE A 158 15.84 -15.16 -11.38
CA ILE A 158 15.38 -16.48 -11.89
C ILE A 158 16.09 -16.84 -13.18
N LEU A 159 16.23 -15.90 -14.12
CA LEU A 159 16.91 -16.13 -15.41
C LEU A 159 18.40 -16.45 -15.21
N ILE A 160 19.10 -15.65 -14.39
CA ILE A 160 20.53 -15.83 -14.14
C ILE A 160 20.81 -17.13 -13.43
N PHE A 161 20.08 -17.44 -12.37
CA PHE A 161 20.25 -18.67 -11.61
C PHE A 161 19.80 -19.91 -12.40
N GLY A 162 18.73 -19.78 -13.21
CA GLY A 162 18.31 -20.83 -14.13
C GLY A 162 19.39 -21.15 -15.19
N LEU A 163 20.02 -20.12 -15.73
CA LEU A 163 21.14 -20.27 -16.67
C LEU A 163 22.38 -20.90 -15.99
N ALA A 164 22.69 -20.50 -14.75
CA ALA A 164 23.77 -21.07 -13.98
C ALA A 164 23.51 -22.55 -13.66
N ALA A 165 22.29 -22.89 -13.25
CA ALA A 165 21.86 -24.28 -13.00
C ALA A 165 21.98 -25.14 -14.26
N TYR A 166 21.54 -24.64 -15.41
CA TYR A 166 21.67 -25.32 -16.68
C TYR A 166 23.12 -25.65 -17.04
N TYR A 167 24.06 -24.68 -16.95
CA TYR A 167 25.47 -24.92 -17.20
C TYR A 167 26.15 -25.80 -16.14
N SER A 168 25.67 -25.77 -14.90
CA SER A 168 26.12 -26.63 -13.82
C SER A 168 25.77 -28.09 -14.09
N ILE A 169 24.52 -28.36 -14.48
CA ILE A 169 24.06 -29.72 -14.85
C ILE A 169 24.86 -30.27 -16.04
N LYS A 170 25.21 -29.41 -16.99
CA LYS A 170 26.06 -29.79 -18.12
C LYS A 170 27.56 -29.92 -17.79
N GLY A 171 27.99 -29.63 -16.56
CA GLY A 171 29.40 -29.65 -16.17
C GLY A 171 30.28 -28.60 -16.84
N THR A 172 29.70 -27.58 -17.49
CA THR A 172 30.44 -26.59 -18.28
C THR A 172 30.53 -25.20 -17.66
N ILE A 173 30.00 -25.05 -16.44
CA ILE A 173 29.88 -23.73 -15.77
C ILE A 173 31.25 -23.05 -15.57
N ALA A 174 32.32 -23.79 -15.26
CA ALA A 174 33.67 -23.25 -15.06
C ALA A 174 34.23 -22.59 -16.31
N GLN A 175 33.77 -22.99 -17.49
CA GLN A 175 34.19 -22.42 -18.78
C GLN A 175 33.39 -21.19 -19.18
N LYS A 176 32.28 -20.90 -18.47
CA LYS A 176 31.33 -19.82 -18.76
C LYS A 176 31.57 -18.60 -17.88
N THR A 177 32.74 -17.97 -18.02
CA THR A 177 33.15 -16.80 -17.23
C THR A 177 32.10 -15.70 -17.20
N LYS A 178 31.43 -15.42 -18.34
CA LYS A 178 30.34 -14.41 -18.38
C LYS A 178 29.19 -14.75 -17.46
N THR A 179 28.77 -16.02 -17.42
CA THR A 179 27.69 -16.46 -16.53
C THR A 179 28.10 -16.35 -15.06
N LEU A 180 29.33 -16.68 -14.70
CA LEU A 180 29.88 -16.51 -13.36
C LEU A 180 29.89 -15.02 -12.94
N TRP A 181 30.30 -14.13 -13.80
CA TRP A 181 30.21 -12.67 -13.55
C TRP A 181 28.77 -12.19 -13.38
N MET A 182 27.85 -12.69 -14.20
CA MET A 182 26.42 -12.38 -14.04
C MET A 182 25.90 -12.87 -12.70
N CYS A 183 26.28 -14.07 -12.24
CA CYS A 183 25.89 -14.57 -10.92
C CYS A 183 26.45 -13.70 -9.79
N LEU A 184 27.70 -13.25 -9.91
CA LEU A 184 28.31 -12.36 -8.91
C LEU A 184 27.57 -11.01 -8.85
N LEU A 185 27.28 -10.41 -10.01
CA LEU A 185 26.54 -9.15 -10.11
C LEU A 185 25.06 -9.30 -9.71
N ALA A 186 24.52 -10.50 -9.73
CA ALA A 186 23.14 -10.78 -9.30
C ALA A 186 22.97 -10.89 -7.78
N LEU A 187 24.05 -10.97 -7.00
CA LEU A 187 23.97 -11.07 -5.54
C LEU A 187 23.14 -9.96 -4.86
N PRO A 188 23.21 -8.69 -5.28
CA PRO A 188 22.38 -7.64 -4.68
C PRO A 188 20.90 -7.67 -5.15
N LEU A 189 20.54 -8.38 -6.22
CA LEU A 189 19.16 -8.37 -6.75
C LEU A 189 18.09 -8.79 -5.72
N PRO A 190 18.27 -9.86 -4.91
CA PRO A 190 17.29 -10.23 -3.90
C PRO A 190 17.10 -9.14 -2.84
N TRP A 191 18.17 -8.44 -2.44
CA TRP A 191 18.10 -7.34 -1.49
C TRP A 191 17.30 -6.17 -2.05
N ILE A 192 17.63 -5.75 -3.28
CA ILE A 192 16.91 -4.68 -3.98
C ILE A 192 15.44 -5.06 -4.13
N ALA A 193 15.13 -6.31 -4.47
CA ALA A 193 13.76 -6.79 -4.57
C ALA A 193 13.03 -6.76 -3.23
N CYS A 194 13.69 -7.15 -2.13
CA CYS A 194 13.11 -7.10 -0.78
C CYS A 194 12.83 -5.66 -0.34
N GLU A 195 13.78 -4.74 -0.53
CA GLU A 195 13.61 -3.33 -0.18
C GLU A 195 12.50 -2.66 -1.00
N ALA A 196 12.48 -2.93 -2.31
CA ALA A 196 11.40 -2.44 -3.17
C ALA A 196 10.03 -3.00 -2.77
N GLY A 197 9.97 -4.29 -2.40
CA GLY A 197 8.76 -4.93 -1.91
C GLY A 197 8.30 -4.40 -0.57
N TRP A 198 9.24 -4.15 0.35
CA TRP A 198 8.96 -3.51 1.63
C TRP A 198 8.42 -2.10 1.46
N PHE A 199 9.05 -1.29 0.58
CA PHE A 199 8.55 0.04 0.23
C PHE A 199 7.10 -0.03 -0.27
N VAL A 200 6.79 -0.93 -1.19
CA VAL A 200 5.43 -1.12 -1.73
C VAL A 200 4.44 -1.47 -0.61
N ALA A 201 4.82 -2.35 0.32
CA ALA A 201 3.96 -2.78 1.42
C ALA A 201 3.67 -1.66 2.43
N GLU A 202 4.69 -0.91 2.83
CA GLU A 202 4.58 0.13 3.85
C GLU A 202 4.01 1.45 3.30
N TYR A 203 4.49 1.86 2.13
CA TYR A 203 4.03 3.08 1.49
C TYR A 203 2.60 2.94 0.96
N GLY A 204 2.24 1.77 0.43
CA GLY A 204 0.89 1.46 -0.04
C GLY A 204 -0.15 1.37 1.08
N ARG A 205 0.29 1.25 2.34
CA ARG A 205 -0.60 1.23 3.50
C ARG A 205 -0.95 2.62 4.02
N GLN A 206 -0.20 3.66 3.62
CA GLN A 206 -0.49 5.03 4.05
C GLN A 206 -1.92 5.45 3.64
N PRO A 207 -2.64 6.23 4.49
CA PRO A 207 -2.21 6.91 5.73
C PRO A 207 -2.41 6.07 7.01
N TRP A 208 -2.48 4.75 6.92
CA TRP A 208 -2.82 3.87 8.01
C TRP A 208 -1.60 3.24 8.69
N THR A 209 -1.57 3.23 10.02
CA THR A 209 -0.72 2.34 10.82
C THR A 209 -1.38 0.98 10.95
N ILE A 210 -2.68 0.98 11.34
CA ILE A 210 -3.54 -0.20 11.30
C ILE A 210 -4.65 0.12 10.31
N TYR A 211 -4.72 -0.67 9.25
CA TYR A 211 -5.63 -0.43 8.13
C TYR A 211 -7.08 -0.21 8.59
N GLU A 212 -7.71 0.87 8.13
CA GLU A 212 -9.07 1.31 8.45
C GLU A 212 -9.37 1.59 9.93
N ILE A 213 -8.39 1.44 10.84
CA ILE A 213 -8.61 1.58 12.29
C ILE A 213 -7.85 2.79 12.83
N LEU A 214 -6.53 2.86 12.56
CA LEU A 214 -5.67 3.87 13.18
C LEU A 214 -4.82 4.59 12.13
N PRO A 215 -5.05 5.90 11.93
CA PRO A 215 -4.18 6.73 11.10
C PRO A 215 -2.78 6.90 11.69
N VAL A 216 -1.78 7.08 10.82
CA VAL A 216 -0.37 7.30 11.20
C VAL A 216 -0.21 8.54 12.07
N ASP A 217 -0.90 9.62 11.74
CA ASP A 217 -0.83 10.88 12.48
C ASP A 217 -1.26 10.75 13.97
N LEU A 218 -2.06 9.74 14.30
CA LEU A 218 -2.53 9.45 15.66
C LEU A 218 -1.75 8.33 16.35
N SER A 219 -0.86 7.65 15.64
CA SER A 219 -0.06 6.54 16.19
C SER A 219 1.33 6.97 16.65
N VAL A 220 1.50 8.25 16.98
CA VAL A 220 2.73 8.82 17.47
C VAL A 220 2.89 8.50 18.95
N SER A 221 4.06 8.00 19.36
CA SER A 221 4.39 7.80 20.77
C SER A 221 4.82 9.11 21.45
N SER A 222 4.73 9.15 22.77
CA SER A 222 5.16 10.29 23.58
C SER A 222 6.67 10.30 23.87
N LEU A 223 7.47 9.52 23.15
CA LEU A 223 8.92 9.45 23.31
C LEU A 223 9.59 10.76 22.90
N SER A 224 10.60 11.17 23.69
CA SER A 224 11.42 12.31 23.30
C SER A 224 12.39 11.95 22.17
N THR A 225 12.84 12.95 21.42
CA THR A 225 13.84 12.76 20.35
C THR A 225 15.13 12.15 20.92
N GLY A 226 15.51 12.49 22.17
CA GLY A 226 16.66 11.92 22.84
C GLY A 226 16.54 10.42 23.10
N ASP A 227 15.37 9.94 23.54
CA ASP A 227 15.11 8.52 23.75
C ASP A 227 15.17 7.73 22.45
N LEU A 228 14.65 8.32 21.36
CA LEU A 228 14.69 7.72 20.03
C LEU A 228 16.12 7.59 19.51
N ILE A 229 16.92 8.66 19.58
CA ILE A 229 18.33 8.64 19.17
C ILE A 229 19.12 7.66 20.03
N GLY A 230 18.91 7.66 21.36
CA GLY A 230 19.57 6.74 22.27
C GLY A 230 19.28 5.27 21.94
N SER A 231 18.03 4.92 21.66
CA SER A 231 17.66 3.55 21.29
C SER A 231 18.24 3.14 19.93
N LEU A 232 18.17 4.01 18.91
CA LEU A 232 18.75 3.74 17.60
C LEU A 232 20.27 3.59 17.66
N ALA A 233 20.98 4.44 18.42
CA ALA A 233 22.42 4.32 18.65
C ALA A 233 22.77 3.00 19.36
N GLY A 234 21.99 2.61 20.37
CA GLY A 234 22.16 1.35 21.07
C GLY A 234 22.03 0.14 20.13
N PHE A 235 21.03 0.11 19.28
CA PHE A 235 20.88 -0.94 18.26
C PHE A 235 22.02 -0.93 17.24
N ALA A 236 22.43 0.25 16.75
CA ALA A 236 23.54 0.36 15.82
C ALA A 236 24.84 -0.19 16.40
N ILE A 237 25.14 0.16 17.65
CA ILE A 237 26.34 -0.35 18.39
C ILE A 237 26.24 -1.87 18.57
N LEU A 238 25.07 -2.37 19.03
CA LEU A 238 24.87 -3.79 19.25
C LEU A 238 25.06 -4.61 17.97
N TYR A 239 24.42 -4.21 16.88
CA TYR A 239 24.54 -4.94 15.60
C TYR A 239 25.94 -4.84 15.02
N THR A 240 26.60 -3.68 15.16
CA THR A 240 28.00 -3.55 14.72
C THR A 240 28.93 -4.46 15.52
N ALA A 241 28.74 -4.53 16.85
CA ALA A 241 29.53 -5.44 17.70
C ALA A 241 29.28 -6.92 17.39
N LEU A 242 28.09 -7.29 16.94
CA LEU A 242 27.76 -8.67 16.53
C LEU A 242 28.31 -9.02 15.14
N LEU A 243 28.65 -8.02 14.34
CA LEU A 243 29.18 -8.23 12.99
C LEU A 243 30.70 -8.47 12.97
N ILE A 244 31.41 -8.06 14.02
CA ILE A 244 32.85 -8.22 14.24
C ILE A 244 33.14 -9.53 14.97
#